data_b1cd1379c4e19047acbf939ca69993cc
#
_entry.id   b1cd1379c4e19047acbf939ca69993cc
#
_cell.length_a   1.000
_cell.length_b   1.000
_cell.length_c   1.000
_cell.angle_alpha   90.00
_cell.angle_beta   90.00
_cell.angle_gamma   90.00
#
_symmetry.space_group_name_H-M   'P 1'
#
loop_
_entity.id
_entity.type
_entity.pdbx_description
1 polymer ?
#
loop_
_entity_poly.entity_id
_entity_poly.type
_entity_poly.pdbx_seq_one_letter_code
_entity_poly.pdbx_strand_id
1 'polypeptide(L)'
;MSERHDEFFYAFDQGNWFLASQRIVSLTDQSNYGAEILIRLFDGDRFLSNGKFFPGICRDERYPRITQQIVDLMCEQLEADSSVFEQHVFLNVTPTDFSNPL
;
A
#
# COMPACT_ATOMS: atom_id res chain seq x y z
N MET A 1 2.39 20.07 -4.73
CA MET A 1 3.61 20.20 -4.62
C MET A 1 4.59 19.10 -4.50
N SER A 2 5.56 19.21 -5.31
CA SER A 2 6.51 18.16 -5.53
C SER A 2 7.36 17.83 -4.31
N GLU A 3 7.60 18.82 -3.44
CA GLU A 3 8.46 18.61 -2.29
C GLU A 3 7.98 17.50 -1.36
N ARG A 4 6.68 17.46 -1.08
CA ARG A 4 6.11 16.40 -0.25
C ARG A 4 6.06 15.07 -0.97
N HIS A 5 5.80 15.11 -2.28
CA HIS A 5 5.84 13.90 -3.08
C HIS A 5 7.25 13.31 -3.10
N ASP A 6 8.24 14.17 -3.23
CA ASP A 6 9.63 13.71 -3.24
C ASP A 6 10.03 13.08 -1.91
N GLU A 7 9.54 13.63 -0.80
CA GLU A 7 9.79 13.04 0.53
C GLU A 7 9.21 11.63 0.62
N PHE A 8 8.01 11.45 0.10
CA PHE A 8 7.35 10.14 0.10
C PHE A 8 8.16 9.13 -0.72
N PHE A 9 8.50 9.50 -1.95
CA PHE A 9 9.22 8.59 -2.83
C PHE A 9 10.65 8.36 -2.36
N TYR A 10 11.25 9.34 -1.73
CA TYR A 10 12.58 9.16 -1.15
C TYR A 10 12.53 8.10 -0.04
N ALA A 11 11.56 8.19 0.86
CA ALA A 11 11.42 7.20 1.92
C ALA A 11 11.19 5.82 1.32
N PHE A 12 10.37 5.73 0.30
CA PHE A 12 10.11 4.47 -0.37
C PHE A 12 11.39 3.88 -0.98
N ASP A 13 12.15 4.71 -1.66
CA ASP A 13 13.38 4.27 -2.32
C ASP A 13 14.45 3.85 -1.33
N GLN A 14 14.44 4.42 -0.13
CA GLN A 14 15.37 4.04 0.93
C GLN A 14 14.95 2.76 1.64
N GLY A 15 13.80 2.19 1.29
CA GLY A 15 13.31 1.01 1.97
C GLY A 15 12.65 1.31 3.31
N ASN A 16 12.33 2.57 3.58
CA ASN A 16 11.73 3.00 4.84
C ASN A 16 10.23 2.84 4.78
N TRP A 17 9.78 1.60 4.59
CA TRP A 17 8.35 1.31 4.48
C TRP A 17 8.08 -0.13 4.85
N PHE A 18 6.84 -0.39 5.22
CA PHE A 18 6.37 -1.74 5.45
C PHE A 18 4.88 -1.80 5.12
N LEU A 19 4.37 -3.01 4.97
CA LEU A 19 2.95 -3.22 4.74
C LEU A 19 2.26 -3.53 6.05
N ALA A 20 1.15 -2.85 6.28
CA ALA A 20 0.27 -3.10 7.40
C ALA A 20 -1.04 -3.66 6.87
N SER A 21 -1.74 -4.45 7.69
CA SER A 21 -3.06 -4.91 7.32
C SER A 21 -4.07 -4.39 8.32
N GLN A 22 -5.22 -3.95 7.80
CA GLN A 22 -6.32 -3.48 8.62
C GLN A 22 -7.49 -4.44 8.41
N ARG A 23 -7.96 -5.03 9.50
CA ARG A 23 -9.02 -6.02 9.43
C ARG A 23 -10.34 -5.37 9.04
N ILE A 24 -11.06 -6.05 8.17
CA ILE A 24 -12.41 -5.66 7.76
C ILE A 24 -13.37 -6.69 8.32
N VAL A 25 -14.34 -6.25 9.09
CA VAL A 25 -15.31 -7.14 9.71
C VAL A 25 -16.67 -6.94 9.09
N SER A 26 -17.46 -8.02 9.07
CA SER A 26 -18.84 -7.95 8.61
C SER A 26 -19.69 -7.28 9.68
N LEU A 27 -20.51 -6.32 9.29
CA LEU A 27 -21.43 -5.66 10.22
C LEU A 27 -22.58 -6.59 10.65
N THR A 28 -22.84 -7.59 9.84
CA THR A 28 -23.97 -8.49 10.10
C THR A 28 -23.67 -9.43 11.28
N ASP A 29 -22.50 -10.07 11.27
CA ASP A 29 -22.18 -11.08 12.27
C ASP A 29 -20.82 -10.84 12.93
N GLN A 30 -20.18 -9.72 12.61
CA GLN A 30 -18.88 -9.34 13.15
C GLN A 30 -17.77 -10.34 12.84
N SER A 31 -17.98 -11.20 11.87
CA SER A 31 -16.97 -12.14 11.44
C SER A 31 -15.90 -11.41 10.65
N ASN A 32 -14.74 -12.05 10.54
CA ASN A 32 -13.63 -11.50 9.82
C ASN A 32 -13.87 -11.67 8.31
N TYR A 33 -14.09 -10.56 7.61
CA TYR A 33 -14.37 -10.60 6.17
C TYR A 33 -13.10 -10.57 5.33
N GLY A 34 -12.13 -9.77 5.75
CA GLY A 34 -10.91 -9.65 4.98
C GLY A 34 -9.96 -8.66 5.61
N ALA A 35 -8.99 -8.24 4.83
CA ALA A 35 -7.99 -7.28 5.28
C ALA A 35 -7.64 -6.32 4.16
N GLU A 36 -7.48 -5.06 4.50
CA GLU A 36 -6.97 -4.04 3.59
C GLU A 36 -5.47 -3.91 3.80
N ILE A 37 -4.70 -3.96 2.71
CA ILE A 37 -3.26 -3.82 2.75
C ILE A 37 -2.91 -2.36 2.54
N LEU A 38 -2.14 -1.82 3.47
CA LEU A 38 -1.77 -0.41 3.48
C LEU A 38 -0.27 -0.28 3.59
N ILE A 39 0.30 0.65 2.80
CA ILE A 39 1.71 0.93 2.93
C ILE A 39 1.91 1.98 4.02
N ARG A 40 2.95 1.78 4.82
CA ARG A 40 3.33 2.73 5.86
C ARG A 40 4.78 3.13 5.63
N LEU A 41 5.00 4.43 5.52
CA LEU A 41 6.34 4.97 5.32
C LEU A 41 6.79 5.73 6.57
N PHE A 42 8.09 5.83 6.74
CA PHE A 42 8.64 6.52 7.89
C PHE A 42 9.91 7.28 7.54
N ASP A 43 10.21 8.28 8.34
CA ASP A 43 11.41 9.10 8.23
C ASP A 43 12.00 9.17 9.62
N GLY A 44 13.09 8.43 9.84
CA GLY A 44 13.63 8.27 11.17
C GLY A 44 12.66 7.50 12.05
N ASP A 45 12.23 8.11 13.15
CA ASP A 45 11.27 7.50 14.06
C ASP A 45 9.85 8.05 13.89
N ARG A 46 9.61 8.77 12.81
CA ARG A 46 8.36 9.44 12.54
C ARG A 46 7.68 8.84 11.31
N PHE A 47 6.38 8.53 11.44
CA PHE A 47 5.63 8.04 10.30
C PHE A 47 5.19 9.19 9.41
N LEU A 48 5.23 8.96 8.09
CA LEU A 48 4.68 9.89 7.12
C LEU A 48 3.19 9.61 6.97
N SER A 49 2.39 10.66 7.09
CA SER A 49 0.94 10.51 7.09
C SER A 49 0.40 10.27 5.68
N ASN A 50 -0.25 9.10 5.47
CA ASN A 50 -0.88 8.82 4.20
C ASN A 50 -2.01 9.80 3.90
N GLY A 51 -2.73 10.24 4.94
CA GLY A 51 -3.80 11.21 4.76
C GLY A 51 -3.34 12.54 4.18
N LYS A 52 -2.10 12.93 4.48
CA LYS A 52 -1.52 14.15 3.93
C LYS A 52 -1.02 13.98 2.51
N PHE A 53 -0.43 12.84 2.22
CA PHE A 53 0.27 12.63 0.95
C PHE A 53 -0.61 12.02 -0.13
N PHE A 54 -1.48 11.11 0.26
CA PHE A 54 -2.17 10.25 -0.69
C PHE A 54 -2.97 10.98 -1.76
N PRO A 55 -3.75 12.03 -1.43
CA PRO A 55 -4.54 12.70 -2.46
C PRO A 55 -3.73 13.25 -3.63
N GLY A 56 -2.47 13.63 -3.37
CA GLY A 56 -1.59 14.09 -4.44
C GLY A 56 -0.76 12.99 -5.05
N ILE A 57 -0.23 12.11 -4.20
CA ILE A 57 0.68 11.06 -4.64
C ILE A 57 -0.01 10.07 -5.58
N CYS A 58 -1.29 9.80 -5.37
CA CYS A 58 -2.01 8.84 -6.20
C CYS A 58 -2.13 9.29 -7.65
N ARG A 59 -1.84 10.56 -7.93
CA ARG A 59 -1.82 11.11 -9.29
C ARG A 59 -0.42 11.25 -9.84
N ASP A 60 0.59 10.98 -9.02
CA ASP A 60 1.98 11.07 -9.45
C ASP A 60 2.30 9.85 -10.31
N GLU A 61 2.91 10.08 -11.46
CA GLU A 61 3.21 9.01 -12.40
C GLU A 61 4.25 8.01 -11.88
N ARG A 62 4.89 8.31 -10.74
CA ARG A 62 5.79 7.37 -10.08
C ARG A 62 5.05 6.36 -9.21
N TYR A 63 3.78 6.60 -8.92
CA TYR A 63 3.05 5.76 -7.98
C TYR A 63 2.88 4.30 -8.43
N PRO A 64 2.67 4.00 -9.72
CA PRO A 64 2.49 2.61 -10.13
C PRO A 64 3.65 1.68 -9.76
N ARG A 65 4.87 2.18 -9.65
CA ARG A 65 5.97 1.31 -9.21
C ARG A 65 5.84 0.92 -7.74
N ILE A 66 5.18 1.76 -6.94
CA ILE A 66 4.88 1.40 -5.55
C ILE A 66 3.83 0.30 -5.53
N THR A 67 2.78 0.44 -6.31
CA THR A 67 1.75 -0.60 -6.44
C THR A 67 2.38 -1.92 -6.87
N GLN A 68 3.29 -1.88 -7.84
CA GLN A 68 3.97 -3.08 -8.32
C GLN A 68 4.78 -3.75 -7.21
N GLN A 69 5.50 -2.96 -6.42
CA GLN A 69 6.28 -3.49 -5.30
C GLN A 69 5.38 -4.16 -4.26
N ILE A 70 4.24 -3.56 -3.96
CA ILE A 70 3.30 -4.13 -3.02
C ILE A 70 2.78 -5.47 -3.53
N VAL A 71 2.40 -5.52 -4.81
CA VAL A 71 1.90 -6.75 -5.41
C VAL A 71 2.97 -7.84 -5.40
N ASP A 72 4.21 -7.47 -5.73
CA ASP A 72 5.31 -8.43 -5.74
C ASP A 72 5.54 -9.00 -4.34
N LEU A 73 5.51 -8.16 -3.32
CA LEU A 73 5.70 -8.62 -1.95
C LEU A 73 4.55 -9.52 -1.50
N MET A 74 3.32 -9.18 -1.88
CA MET A 74 2.17 -10.03 -1.57
C MET A 74 2.29 -11.40 -2.24
N CYS A 75 2.77 -11.44 -3.47
CA CYS A 75 2.99 -12.70 -4.17
C CYS A 75 4.05 -13.55 -3.48
N GLU A 76 5.13 -12.92 -3.00
CA GLU A 76 6.15 -13.63 -2.25
C GLU A 76 5.59 -14.24 -0.97
N GLN A 77 4.75 -13.48 -0.26
CA GLN A 77 4.13 -13.98 0.96
C GLN A 77 3.20 -15.15 0.67
N LEU A 78 2.46 -15.08 -0.42
CA LEU A 78 1.55 -16.15 -0.81
C LEU A 78 2.31 -17.43 -1.15
N GLU A 79 3.43 -17.31 -1.84
CA GLU A 79 4.28 -18.45 -2.15
C GLU A 79 4.87 -19.10 -0.91
N ALA A 80 5.23 -18.27 0.08
CA ALA A 80 5.81 -18.76 1.32
C ALA A 80 4.78 -19.45 2.20
N ASP A 81 3.56 -18.91 2.24
CA ASP A 81 2.51 -19.43 3.10
C ASP A 81 1.14 -19.01 2.56
N SER A 82 0.48 -19.92 1.85
CA SER A 82 -0.81 -19.58 1.25
C SER A 82 -1.90 -19.29 2.27
N SER A 83 -1.73 -19.72 3.52
CA SER A 83 -2.74 -19.47 4.55
C SER A 83 -2.83 -17.99 4.93
N VAL A 84 -1.82 -17.20 4.60
CA VAL A 84 -1.84 -15.77 4.86
C VAL A 84 -3.02 -15.09 4.17
N PHE A 85 -3.45 -15.64 3.02
CA PHE A 85 -4.51 -15.05 2.21
C PHE A 85 -5.77 -15.92 2.15
N GLU A 86 -6.10 -16.58 3.26
CA GLU A 86 -7.34 -17.36 3.32
C GLU A 86 -8.59 -16.49 3.25
N GLN A 87 -8.45 -15.20 3.54
CA GLN A 87 -9.54 -14.26 3.51
C GLN A 87 -9.46 -13.37 2.27
N HIS A 88 -10.48 -12.57 2.07
CA HIS A 88 -10.41 -11.53 1.03
C HIS A 88 -9.34 -10.52 1.39
N VAL A 89 -8.53 -10.18 0.41
CA VAL A 89 -7.46 -9.18 0.59
C VAL A 89 -7.73 -8.04 -0.39
N PHE A 90 -7.74 -6.83 0.13
CA PHE A 90 -8.05 -5.64 -0.64
C PHE A 90 -6.82 -4.76 -0.77
N LEU A 91 -6.55 -4.33 -1.98
CA LEU A 91 -5.43 -3.47 -2.28
C LEU A 91 -5.93 -2.22 -2.97
N ASN A 92 -5.48 -1.06 -2.50
CA ASN A 92 -5.85 0.21 -3.11
C ASN A 92 -5.10 0.40 -4.42
N VAL A 93 -5.84 0.70 -5.47
CA VAL A 93 -5.26 1.06 -6.76
C VAL A 93 -5.76 2.44 -7.15
N THR A 94 -5.03 3.10 -8.04
CA THR A 94 -5.35 4.46 -8.44
C THR A 94 -5.56 4.51 -9.94
N PRO A 95 -6.21 5.58 -10.44
CA PRO A 95 -6.33 5.73 -11.90
C PRO A 95 -4.99 5.73 -12.63
N THR A 96 -3.94 6.24 -11.96
CA THR A 96 -2.60 6.25 -12.56
C THR A 96 -2.08 4.84 -12.82
N ASP A 97 -2.45 3.87 -11.96
CA ASP A 97 -2.05 2.49 -12.16
C ASP A 97 -2.60 1.92 -13.48
N PHE A 98 -3.77 2.37 -13.89
CA PHE A 98 -4.41 1.87 -15.09
C PHE A 98 -4.04 2.65 -16.34
N SER A 99 -3.59 3.88 -16.20
CA SER A 99 -3.23 4.71 -17.34
C SER A 99 -1.80 4.47 -17.79
N ASN A 100 -1.04 3.70 -17.04
CA ASN A 100 0.38 3.49 -17.28
C ASN A 100 0.61 2.01 -17.62
N PRO A 101 0.58 1.62 -18.89
CA PRO A 101 0.72 0.21 -19.23
C PRO A 101 2.10 -0.32 -18.84
N LEU A 102 2.11 -1.53 -18.41
CA LEU A 102 3.35 -2.21 -17.98
C LEU A 102 4.10 -2.80 -19.17
#